data_bbb70a9d32afc5abd450ccb8a9cedaa7
#
_entry.id   bbb70a9d32afc5abd450ccb8a9cedaa7
#
_cell.length_a   1.000
_cell.length_b   1.000
_cell.length_c   1.000
_cell.angle_alpha   90.00
_cell.angle_beta   90.00
_cell.angle_gamma   90.00
#
_symmetry.space_group_name_H-M   'P 1'
#
loop_
_entity.id
_entity.type
_entity.pdbx_description
1 polymer ?
#
loop_
_entity_poly.entity_id
_entity_poly.type
_entity_poly.pdbx_seq_one_letter_code
_entity_poly.pdbx_strand_id
1 'polypeptide(L)'
;GSFIVVGSKEELAELAVEGWEDFDGQSPHRPWIDKVKIKHPKSGLIGKRILDVGNPWLDAGIVPFSTMGYTTDKDYWKEWFPGDFVTECFPGQFRNWFYSLLAMSAELEETAPFKTLLGHGLVKDETGRDMHKSWGNAIWFDDAAEKMGVDVMRWMYATQNIEHNLLFGYGHADEVRK
;
A
#
# COMPACT_ATOMS: atom_id res chain seq x y z
N GLY A 1 2.46 6.41 31.47
CA GLY A 1 3.73 6.49 30.78
C GLY A 1 3.68 7.57 29.73
N SER A 2 4.82 8.12 29.36
CA SER A 2 4.93 9.06 28.27
C SER A 2 5.38 8.31 27.01
N PHE A 3 4.97 8.77 25.83
CA PHE A 3 5.48 8.31 24.55
C PHE A 3 5.99 9.51 23.75
N ILE A 4 6.84 9.24 22.78
CA ILE A 4 7.25 10.18 21.75
C ILE A 4 7.02 9.57 20.37
N VAL A 5 6.81 10.42 19.40
CA VAL A 5 6.81 10.04 17.99
C VAL A 5 8.20 10.37 17.46
N VAL A 6 8.84 9.41 16.83
CA VAL A 6 10.12 9.57 16.15
C VAL A 6 9.82 9.65 14.65
N GLY A 7 10.12 10.80 14.06
CA GLY A 7 9.68 11.15 12.71
C GLY A 7 10.63 10.72 11.59
N SER A 8 11.87 10.34 11.91
CA SER A 8 12.86 9.96 10.90
C SER A 8 13.85 8.92 11.42
N LYS A 9 14.61 8.32 10.52
CA LYS A 9 15.69 7.39 10.85
C LYS A 9 16.85 8.10 11.54
N GLU A 10 17.12 9.31 11.15
CA GLU A 10 18.18 10.18 11.73
C GLU A 10 17.84 10.50 13.19
N GLU A 11 16.62 10.93 13.46
CA GLU A 11 16.13 11.17 14.83
C GLU A 11 16.19 9.89 15.68
N LEU A 12 15.83 8.75 15.09
CA LEU A 12 15.92 7.46 15.77
C LEU A 12 17.37 7.14 16.14
N ALA A 13 18.33 7.40 15.25
CA ALA A 13 19.74 7.19 15.49
C ALA A 13 20.26 8.05 16.66
N GLU A 14 19.86 9.31 16.71
CA GLU A 14 20.25 10.25 17.77
C GLU A 14 19.72 9.83 19.15
N LEU A 15 18.54 9.24 19.19
CA LEU A 15 17.88 8.82 20.42
C LEU A 15 18.24 7.41 20.85
N ALA A 16 18.78 6.60 19.95
CA ALA A 16 19.09 5.18 20.18
C ALA A 16 20.20 5.02 21.22
N VAL A 17 19.99 4.12 22.16
CA VAL A 17 20.96 3.72 23.18
C VAL A 17 21.31 2.23 23.14
N GLU A 18 20.54 1.44 22.39
CA GLU A 18 20.73 0.00 22.22
C GLU A 18 20.11 -0.46 20.89
N GLY A 19 20.72 -1.42 20.23
CA GLY A 19 20.19 -2.12 19.05
C GLY A 19 20.26 -1.34 17.74
N TRP A 20 20.92 -0.18 17.70
CA TRP A 20 21.07 0.60 16.48
C TRP A 20 21.92 -0.14 15.43
N GLU A 21 23.01 -0.76 15.83
CA GLU A 21 23.93 -1.48 14.94
C GLU A 21 23.24 -2.65 14.22
N ASP A 22 22.26 -3.27 14.88
CA ASP A 22 21.45 -4.34 14.30
C ASP A 22 20.38 -3.84 13.34
N PHE A 23 19.95 -2.59 13.51
CA PHE A 23 18.89 -1.96 12.73
C PHE A 23 19.43 -1.16 11.55
N ASP A 24 20.60 -0.54 11.67
CA ASP A 24 21.14 0.32 10.62
C ASP A 24 21.35 -0.46 9.31
N GLY A 25 20.92 0.13 8.19
CA GLY A 25 20.90 -0.53 6.89
C GLY A 25 19.70 -1.46 6.67
N GLN A 26 18.87 -1.72 7.67
CA GLN A 26 17.69 -2.57 7.56
C GLN A 26 16.40 -1.76 7.27
N SER A 27 15.35 -2.48 6.88
CA SER A 27 14.01 -1.94 6.77
C SER A 27 13.46 -1.57 8.16
N PRO A 28 12.62 -0.52 8.30
CA PRO A 28 11.97 -0.15 9.55
C PRO A 28 10.89 -1.14 10.02
N HIS A 29 10.81 -2.31 9.37
CA HIS A 29 9.87 -3.36 9.72
C HIS A 29 10.42 -4.28 10.82
N ARG A 30 9.51 -5.03 11.43
CA ARG A 30 9.87 -6.13 12.33
C ARG A 30 10.68 -7.21 11.59
N PRO A 31 11.63 -7.88 12.24
CA PRO A 31 11.99 -7.75 13.66
C PRO A 31 13.02 -6.66 13.98
N TRP A 32 13.54 -5.96 12.97
CA TRP A 32 14.70 -5.07 13.08
C TRP A 32 14.45 -3.89 14.00
N ILE A 33 13.35 -3.14 13.76
CA ILE A 33 12.97 -1.99 14.57
C ILE A 33 12.70 -2.33 16.05
N ASP A 34 12.30 -3.56 16.35
CA ASP A 34 11.98 -4.00 17.71
C ASP A 34 13.22 -4.09 18.60
N LYS A 35 14.43 -4.14 18.01
CA LYS A 35 15.70 -4.20 18.72
C LYS A 35 16.14 -2.85 19.28
N VAL A 36 15.68 -1.76 18.66
CA VAL A 36 16.10 -0.41 19.01
C VAL A 36 15.43 0.04 20.30
N LYS A 37 16.24 0.49 21.25
CA LYS A 37 15.78 1.20 22.45
C LYS A 37 16.27 2.64 22.40
N ILE A 38 15.43 3.55 22.82
CA ILE A 38 15.71 4.98 22.80
C ILE A 38 15.74 5.57 24.20
N LYS A 39 16.46 6.66 24.39
CA LYS A 39 16.38 7.49 25.59
C LYS A 39 15.37 8.60 25.38
N HIS A 40 14.33 8.62 26.18
CA HIS A 40 13.30 9.65 26.08
C HIS A 40 13.87 11.01 26.46
N PRO A 41 13.81 12.04 25.56
CA PRO A 41 14.56 13.29 25.72
C PRO A 41 14.16 14.10 26.96
N LYS A 42 12.89 14.03 27.38
CA LYS A 42 12.40 14.80 28.54
C LYS A 42 12.57 14.05 29.87
N SER A 43 12.31 12.75 29.88
CA SER A 43 12.31 11.96 31.13
C SER A 43 13.61 11.22 31.38
N GLY A 44 14.45 11.07 30.37
CA GLY A 44 15.69 10.26 30.44
C GLY A 44 15.48 8.75 30.57
N LEU A 45 14.23 8.29 30.59
CA LEU A 45 13.91 6.87 30.70
C LEU A 45 14.19 6.16 29.38
N ILE A 46 14.60 4.90 29.49
CA ILE A 46 14.76 4.02 28.33
C ILE A 46 13.40 3.52 27.89
N GLY A 47 13.08 3.74 26.64
CA GLY A 47 11.86 3.30 25.97
C GLY A 47 12.12 2.32 24.86
N LYS A 48 11.08 1.57 24.51
CA LYS A 48 11.06 0.67 23.35
C LYS A 48 9.85 1.01 22.49
N ARG A 49 9.86 0.55 21.24
CA ARG A 49 8.74 0.70 20.31
C ARG A 49 7.43 0.15 20.93
N ILE A 50 6.34 0.85 20.69
CA ILE A 50 5.01 0.29 20.90
C ILE A 50 4.82 -0.83 19.87
N LEU A 51 4.42 -2.01 20.32
CA LEU A 51 4.35 -3.20 19.45
C LEU A 51 3.16 -3.17 18.50
N ASP A 52 2.10 -2.49 18.90
CA ASP A 52 0.95 -2.30 18.06
C ASP A 52 1.30 -1.40 16.86
N VAL A 53 0.73 -1.74 15.71
CA VAL A 53 0.84 -0.95 14.49
C VAL A 53 -0.49 -0.25 14.27
N GLY A 54 -0.45 1.02 13.89
CA GLY A 54 -1.64 1.74 13.46
C GLY A 54 -2.27 1.10 12.21
N ASN A 55 -3.44 1.58 11.82
CA ASN A 55 -4.08 1.08 10.62
C ASN A 55 -3.26 1.49 9.39
N PRO A 56 -2.66 0.54 8.62
CA PRO A 56 -1.87 0.87 7.44
C PRO A 56 -2.70 1.52 6.32
N TRP A 57 -4.02 1.35 6.35
CA TRP A 57 -4.93 2.00 5.40
C TRP A 57 -5.14 3.48 5.69
N LEU A 58 -4.78 3.97 6.86
CA LEU A 58 -4.73 5.39 7.15
C LEU A 58 -3.72 6.10 6.23
N ASP A 59 -2.53 5.52 6.06
CA ASP A 59 -1.51 6.06 5.15
C ASP A 59 -2.01 6.10 3.71
N ALA A 60 -2.69 5.04 3.26
CA ALA A 60 -3.29 5.00 1.94
C ALA A 60 -4.45 6.01 1.79
N GLY A 61 -5.27 6.17 2.81
CA GLY A 61 -6.41 7.11 2.82
C GLY A 61 -5.99 8.58 2.84
N ILE A 62 -4.82 8.87 3.41
CA ILE A 62 -4.30 10.25 3.50
C ILE A 62 -3.50 10.68 2.26
N VAL A 63 -3.23 9.78 1.30
CA VAL A 63 -2.41 10.07 0.12
C VAL A 63 -2.83 11.36 -0.62
N PRO A 64 -4.11 11.64 -0.91
CA PRO A 64 -4.50 12.87 -1.57
C PRO A 64 -4.14 14.14 -0.78
N PHE A 65 -3.99 14.03 0.52
CA PHE A 65 -3.69 15.13 1.42
C PHE A 65 -2.19 15.28 1.71
N SER A 66 -1.47 14.17 1.76
CA SER A 66 -0.05 14.16 2.12
C SER A 66 0.89 14.41 0.94
N THR A 67 0.46 14.16 -0.30
CA THR A 67 1.35 14.18 -1.48
C THR A 67 1.15 15.37 -2.41
N MET A 68 0.01 16.07 -2.33
CA MET A 68 -0.35 17.12 -3.29
C MET A 68 -0.39 18.53 -2.69
N GLY A 69 0.29 18.77 -1.59
CA GLY A 69 0.43 20.10 -1.04
C GLY A 69 -0.75 20.61 -0.23
N TYR A 70 -1.61 19.75 0.29
CA TYR A 70 -2.80 20.13 1.08
C TYR A 70 -2.52 21.16 2.17
N THR A 71 -1.39 21.06 2.87
CA THR A 71 -0.99 21.96 3.94
C THR A 71 -0.05 23.08 3.49
N THR A 72 0.54 23.00 2.31
CA THR A 72 1.59 23.92 1.84
C THR A 72 1.18 24.73 0.61
N ASP A 73 0.30 24.19 -0.25
CA ASP A 73 -0.23 24.82 -1.45
C ASP A 73 -1.68 24.39 -1.69
N LYS A 74 -2.58 24.97 -0.92
CA LYS A 74 -4.01 24.59 -0.95
C LYS A 74 -4.68 24.88 -2.30
N ASP A 75 -4.21 25.87 -3.04
CA ASP A 75 -4.80 26.24 -4.34
C ASP A 75 -4.40 25.20 -5.40
N TYR A 76 -3.14 24.81 -5.48
CA TYR A 76 -2.71 23.68 -6.32
C TYR A 76 -3.46 22.40 -5.94
N TRP A 77 -3.59 22.10 -4.65
CA TRP A 77 -4.31 20.92 -4.19
C TRP A 77 -5.76 20.88 -4.70
N LYS A 78 -6.48 22.01 -4.69
CA LYS A 78 -7.86 22.10 -5.15
C LYS A 78 -8.03 21.84 -6.64
N GLU A 79 -7.00 22.03 -7.45
CA GLU A 79 -7.06 21.73 -8.89
C GLU A 79 -7.15 20.21 -9.14
N TRP A 80 -6.63 19.41 -8.21
CA TRP A 80 -6.53 17.95 -8.34
C TRP A 80 -7.49 17.17 -7.46
N PHE A 81 -8.07 17.82 -6.47
CA PHE A 81 -8.99 17.17 -5.54
C PHE A 81 -10.42 17.71 -5.72
N PRO A 82 -11.45 16.81 -5.71
CA PRO A 82 -11.39 15.35 -5.63
C PRO A 82 -10.79 14.70 -6.89
N GLY A 83 -10.22 13.51 -6.73
CA GLY A 83 -9.65 12.74 -7.85
C GLY A 83 -10.68 12.46 -8.95
N ASP A 84 -10.28 12.54 -10.21
CA ASP A 84 -11.21 12.30 -11.32
C ASP A 84 -11.65 10.83 -11.40
N PHE A 85 -10.70 9.92 -11.17
CA PHE A 85 -10.91 8.48 -11.30
C PHE A 85 -10.06 7.69 -10.29
N VAL A 86 -10.70 6.81 -9.56
CA VAL A 86 -10.06 5.87 -8.64
C VAL A 86 -10.50 4.47 -8.98
N THR A 87 -9.56 3.53 -9.05
CA THR A 87 -9.86 2.14 -9.35
C THR A 87 -8.99 1.19 -8.53
N GLU A 88 -9.56 0.12 -8.07
CA GLU A 88 -8.90 -0.96 -7.36
C GLU A 88 -9.82 -2.19 -7.28
N CYS A 89 -9.27 -3.31 -6.85
CA CYS A 89 -10.03 -4.56 -6.76
C CYS A 89 -11.18 -4.48 -5.74
N PHE A 90 -12.29 -5.11 -6.08
CA PHE A 90 -13.48 -5.21 -5.25
C PHE A 90 -13.76 -6.70 -4.95
N PRO A 91 -14.19 -7.09 -3.76
CA PRO A 91 -14.70 -6.28 -2.64
C PRO A 91 -13.67 -5.89 -1.56
N GLY A 92 -12.40 -6.32 -1.67
CA GLY A 92 -11.40 -6.10 -0.62
C GLY A 92 -11.23 -4.63 -0.27
N GLN A 93 -11.07 -3.77 -1.26
CA GLN A 93 -10.81 -2.34 -1.08
C GLN A 93 -12.01 -1.55 -0.56
N PHE A 94 -13.20 -2.10 -0.62
CA PHE A 94 -14.36 -1.48 0.01
C PHE A 94 -14.20 -1.29 1.54
N ARG A 95 -13.47 -2.21 2.19
CA ARG A 95 -13.15 -2.12 3.63
C ARG A 95 -11.76 -1.57 3.93
N ASN A 96 -10.96 -1.35 2.90
CA ASN A 96 -9.56 -0.94 3.01
C ASN A 96 -9.37 0.48 2.43
N TRP A 97 -8.81 0.59 1.25
CA TRP A 97 -8.44 1.89 0.69
C TRP A 97 -9.63 2.79 0.38
N PHE A 98 -10.67 2.29 -0.25
CA PHE A 98 -11.85 3.11 -0.54
C PHE A 98 -12.50 3.64 0.73
N TYR A 99 -12.60 2.80 1.75
CA TYR A 99 -13.11 3.21 3.05
C TYR A 99 -12.24 4.29 3.69
N SER A 100 -10.92 4.12 3.70
CA SER A 100 -10.01 5.08 4.32
C SER A 100 -9.94 6.40 3.55
N LEU A 101 -9.97 6.38 2.21
CA LEU A 101 -10.11 7.58 1.39
C LEU A 101 -11.37 8.35 1.75
N LEU A 102 -12.50 7.66 1.79
CA LEU A 102 -13.79 8.28 2.10
C LEU A 102 -13.82 8.86 3.51
N ALA A 103 -13.32 8.11 4.49
CA ALA A 103 -13.26 8.56 5.88
C ALA A 103 -12.38 9.80 6.04
N MET A 104 -11.18 9.80 5.45
CA MET A 104 -10.27 10.95 5.51
C MET A 104 -10.83 12.17 4.79
N SER A 105 -11.46 11.98 3.64
CA SER A 105 -12.06 13.07 2.89
C SER A 105 -13.28 13.68 3.59
N ALA A 106 -14.12 12.83 4.16
CA ALA A 106 -15.27 13.29 4.94
C ALA A 106 -14.85 14.08 6.18
N GLU A 107 -13.81 13.63 6.88
CA GLU A 107 -13.31 14.28 8.09
C GLU A 107 -12.56 15.59 7.81
N LEU A 108 -11.78 15.65 6.74
CA LEU A 108 -10.94 16.81 6.45
C LEU A 108 -11.59 17.86 5.55
N GLU A 109 -12.48 17.46 4.64
CA GLU A 109 -13.05 18.33 3.60
C GLU A 109 -14.57 18.19 3.42
N GLU A 110 -15.24 17.37 4.19
CA GLU A 110 -16.70 17.14 4.13
C GLU A 110 -17.22 16.79 2.72
N THR A 111 -16.39 16.14 1.89
CA THR A 111 -16.73 15.81 0.50
C THR A 111 -16.23 14.42 0.09
N ALA A 112 -16.72 13.93 -1.05
CA ALA A 112 -16.24 12.69 -1.63
C ALA A 112 -14.79 12.85 -2.16
N PRO A 113 -13.91 11.83 -1.99
CA PRO A 113 -12.51 11.93 -2.42
C PRO A 113 -12.30 11.73 -3.92
N PHE A 114 -13.32 11.33 -4.65
CA PHE A 114 -13.25 11.02 -6.08
C PHE A 114 -14.58 11.33 -6.78
N LYS A 115 -14.51 11.61 -8.09
CA LYS A 115 -15.68 11.80 -8.95
C LYS A 115 -16.20 10.47 -9.49
N THR A 116 -15.28 9.56 -9.84
CA THR A 116 -15.60 8.23 -10.38
C THR A 116 -14.81 7.17 -9.64
N LEU A 117 -15.50 6.11 -9.23
CA LEU A 117 -14.92 4.92 -8.63
C LEU A 117 -15.23 3.70 -9.49
N LEU A 118 -14.21 2.97 -9.89
CA LEU A 118 -14.35 1.69 -10.56
C LEU A 118 -13.78 0.57 -9.68
N GLY A 119 -14.64 -0.31 -9.20
CA GLY A 119 -14.24 -1.57 -8.57
C GLY A 119 -14.17 -2.69 -9.61
N HIS A 120 -13.11 -3.49 -9.58
CA HIS A 120 -12.92 -4.62 -10.50
C HIS A 120 -12.63 -5.92 -9.76
N GLY A 121 -12.70 -7.05 -10.47
CA GLY A 121 -12.35 -8.37 -9.96
C GLY A 121 -10.86 -8.52 -9.64
N LEU A 122 -10.52 -9.64 -9.04
CA LEU A 122 -9.14 -9.99 -8.68
C LEU A 122 -8.45 -10.73 -9.81
N VAL A 123 -7.13 -10.66 -9.84
CA VAL A 123 -6.29 -11.57 -10.62
C VAL A 123 -5.98 -12.78 -9.77
N LYS A 124 -6.43 -13.96 -10.22
CA LYS A 124 -6.27 -15.26 -9.57
C LYS A 124 -5.32 -16.15 -10.38
N ASP A 125 -4.78 -17.18 -9.78
CA ASP A 125 -4.10 -18.22 -10.57
C ASP A 125 -5.09 -18.98 -11.47
N GLU A 126 -4.58 -19.83 -12.37
CA GLU A 126 -5.41 -20.61 -13.32
C GLU A 126 -6.45 -21.52 -12.65
N THR A 127 -6.25 -21.85 -11.38
CA THR A 127 -7.19 -22.67 -10.59
C THR A 127 -8.21 -21.85 -9.80
N GLY A 128 -8.15 -20.51 -9.90
CA GLY A 128 -9.04 -19.58 -9.19
C GLY A 128 -8.62 -19.28 -7.76
N ARG A 129 -7.41 -19.64 -7.35
CA ARG A 129 -6.85 -19.33 -6.02
C ARG A 129 -6.15 -17.99 -6.02
N ASP A 130 -6.07 -17.35 -4.85
CA ASP A 130 -5.25 -16.16 -4.67
C ASP A 130 -3.79 -16.48 -4.93
N MET A 131 -3.09 -15.55 -5.58
CA MET A 131 -1.65 -15.67 -5.79
C MET A 131 -0.90 -15.12 -4.59
N HIS A 132 -0.08 -15.94 -3.95
CA HIS A 132 0.78 -15.55 -2.84
C HIS A 132 2.22 -16.02 -3.06
N LYS A 133 3.18 -15.14 -2.79
CA LYS A 133 4.61 -15.46 -2.87
C LYS A 133 4.97 -16.68 -2.01
N SER A 134 4.43 -16.72 -0.79
CA SER A 134 4.68 -17.82 0.15
C SER A 134 4.05 -19.16 -0.25
N TRP A 135 3.09 -19.15 -1.18
CA TRP A 135 2.47 -20.36 -1.69
C TRP A 135 3.13 -20.88 -2.97
N GLY A 136 4.05 -20.08 -3.54
CA GLY A 136 4.78 -20.45 -4.76
C GLY A 136 3.94 -20.38 -6.05
N ASN A 137 2.72 -19.84 -5.99
CA ASN A 137 1.81 -19.70 -7.14
C ASN A 137 1.75 -18.27 -7.69
N ALA A 138 2.55 -17.34 -7.18
CA ALA A 138 2.66 -16.00 -7.73
C ALA A 138 3.52 -16.01 -9.00
N ILE A 139 2.99 -15.44 -10.08
CA ILE A 139 3.70 -15.26 -11.35
C ILE A 139 4.31 -13.85 -11.32
N TRP A 140 5.64 -13.78 -11.47
CA TRP A 140 6.35 -12.51 -11.54
C TRP A 140 6.20 -11.89 -12.92
N PHE A 141 6.20 -10.55 -12.97
CA PHE A 141 6.02 -9.81 -14.21
C PHE A 141 7.06 -10.19 -15.29
N ASP A 142 8.34 -10.22 -14.94
CA ASP A 142 9.42 -10.54 -15.88
C ASP A 142 9.28 -11.96 -16.43
N ASP A 143 8.97 -12.93 -15.56
CA ASP A 143 8.69 -14.30 -15.99
C ASP A 143 7.47 -14.38 -16.92
N ALA A 144 6.41 -13.64 -16.63
CA ALA A 144 5.23 -13.59 -17.48
C ALA A 144 5.55 -12.93 -18.84
N ALA A 145 6.25 -11.82 -18.83
CA ALA A 145 6.64 -11.09 -20.04
C ALA A 145 7.47 -11.98 -20.97
N GLU A 146 8.44 -12.73 -20.44
CA GLU A 146 9.29 -13.63 -21.22
C GLU A 146 8.55 -14.87 -21.72
N LYS A 147 7.74 -15.49 -20.88
CA LYS A 147 7.09 -16.79 -21.20
C LYS A 147 5.77 -16.64 -21.93
N MET A 148 4.94 -15.67 -21.56
CA MET A 148 3.64 -15.42 -22.18
C MET A 148 3.74 -14.44 -23.36
N GLY A 149 4.59 -13.41 -23.21
CA GLY A 149 4.64 -12.25 -24.09
C GLY A 149 3.72 -11.12 -23.61
N VAL A 150 4.21 -9.90 -23.69
CA VAL A 150 3.50 -8.71 -23.19
C VAL A 150 2.18 -8.48 -23.93
N ASP A 151 2.13 -8.72 -25.25
CA ASP A 151 0.93 -8.53 -26.05
C ASP A 151 -0.17 -9.53 -25.67
N VAL A 152 0.19 -10.78 -25.38
CA VAL A 152 -0.73 -11.79 -24.87
C VAL A 152 -1.30 -11.38 -23.52
N MET A 153 -0.45 -10.92 -22.61
CA MET A 153 -0.89 -10.41 -21.31
C MET A 153 -1.86 -9.25 -21.47
N ARG A 154 -1.53 -8.26 -22.30
CA ARG A 154 -2.40 -7.11 -22.59
C ARG A 154 -3.73 -7.53 -23.16
N TRP A 155 -3.74 -8.50 -24.07
CA TRP A 155 -4.97 -9.04 -24.63
C TRP A 155 -5.85 -9.72 -23.57
N MET A 156 -5.25 -10.54 -22.71
CA MET A 156 -5.97 -11.19 -21.60
C MET A 156 -6.67 -10.16 -20.71
N TYR A 157 -5.99 -9.06 -20.35
CA TYR A 157 -6.58 -7.97 -19.56
C TYR A 157 -7.65 -7.19 -20.34
N ALA A 158 -7.40 -6.88 -21.61
CA ALA A 158 -8.29 -6.04 -22.40
C ALA A 158 -9.62 -6.75 -22.76
N THR A 159 -9.62 -8.06 -22.84
CA THR A 159 -10.82 -8.88 -23.15
C THR A 159 -11.58 -9.34 -21.92
N GLN A 160 -11.01 -9.13 -20.73
CA GLN A 160 -11.63 -9.56 -19.48
C GLN A 160 -12.89 -8.74 -19.15
N ASN A 161 -13.95 -9.41 -18.73
CA ASN A 161 -15.04 -8.74 -18.03
C ASN A 161 -14.55 -8.34 -16.63
N ILE A 162 -14.43 -7.05 -16.39
CA ILE A 162 -13.86 -6.49 -15.15
C ILE A 162 -14.68 -6.83 -13.90
N GLU A 163 -15.93 -7.21 -14.01
CA GLU A 163 -16.77 -7.64 -12.88
C GLU A 163 -16.37 -9.03 -12.35
N HIS A 164 -15.63 -9.80 -13.13
CA HIS A 164 -15.19 -11.15 -12.77
C HIS A 164 -13.69 -11.21 -12.49
N ASN A 165 -13.28 -12.25 -11.76
CA ASN A 165 -11.86 -12.50 -11.54
C ASN A 165 -11.20 -12.96 -12.84
N LEU A 166 -10.01 -12.41 -13.12
CA LEU A 166 -9.16 -12.90 -14.20
C LEU A 166 -8.39 -14.14 -13.73
N LEU A 167 -8.53 -15.25 -14.42
CA LEU A 167 -7.68 -16.41 -14.25
C LEU A 167 -6.41 -16.24 -15.07
N PHE A 168 -5.30 -16.04 -14.38
CA PHE A 168 -4.03 -15.67 -14.99
C PHE A 168 -3.01 -16.80 -14.85
N GLY A 169 -2.50 -17.26 -15.97
CA GLY A 169 -1.49 -18.32 -16.00
C GLY A 169 -1.06 -18.69 -17.41
N TYR A 170 -0.08 -19.57 -17.50
CA TYR A 170 0.57 -19.92 -18.75
C TYR A 170 -0.35 -20.72 -19.69
N GLY A 171 -1.21 -21.58 -19.16
CA GLY A 171 -2.19 -22.34 -19.95
C GLY A 171 -3.18 -21.44 -20.66
N HIS A 172 -3.74 -20.45 -19.94
CA HIS A 172 -4.63 -19.46 -20.54
C HIS A 172 -3.91 -18.59 -21.59
N ALA A 173 -2.67 -18.20 -21.33
CA ALA A 173 -1.86 -17.46 -22.29
C ALA A 173 -1.61 -18.25 -23.58
N ASP A 174 -1.39 -19.56 -23.48
CA ASP A 174 -1.22 -20.44 -24.65
C ASP A 174 -2.51 -20.59 -25.46
N GLU A 175 -3.67 -20.53 -24.84
CA GLU A 175 -4.96 -20.50 -25.57
C GLU A 175 -5.15 -19.18 -26.32
N VAL A 176 -4.83 -18.05 -25.69
CA VAL A 176 -4.92 -16.71 -26.32
C VAL A 176 -3.97 -16.59 -27.51
N ARG A 177 -2.83 -17.28 -27.48
CA ARG A 177 -1.79 -17.24 -28.54
C ARG A 177 -2.19 -18.00 -29.80
N LYS A 178 -3.15 -18.93 -29.71
CA LYS A 178 -3.67 -19.71 -30.86
C LYS A 178 -4.54 -18.87 -31.78
#